data_7fac5feac84fe79ecc6016ed59be1d29
#
_entry.id   7fac5feac84fe79ecc6016ed59be1d29
#
_cell.length_a   1.000
_cell.length_b   1.000
_cell.length_c   1.000
_cell.angle_alpha   90.00
_cell.angle_beta   90.00
_cell.angle_gamma   90.00
#
_symmetry.space_group_name_H-M   'P 1'
#
loop_
_entity.id
_entity.type
_entity.pdbx_description
1 polymer ?
#
loop_
_entity_poly.entity_id
_entity_poly.type
_entity_poly.pdbx_seq_one_letter_code
_entity_poly.pdbx_strand_id
1 'polypeptide(L)'
;MATRREIALGALGLSVLGAAGLAGLRWRDRANAAAETFEVTHTPEEWRKLLTPEQYVVLREQDTERPFTSLLNNEHRKGTFTCAGCCLPLFASETKFDSGTGWPSFYAPIDGAIKTNTDYTFGMVREEVHCRRCGGHLGHVFDDGPEPTGLRYCINGVALKFVPA
;
A
#
# COMPACT_ATOMS: atom_id res chain seq x y z
N MET A 1 -75.05 1.72 44.38
CA MET A 1 -74.43 0.38 44.22
C MET A 1 -73.31 0.56 43.20
N ALA A 2 -72.07 0.61 43.64
CA ALA A 2 -70.93 0.88 42.82
C ALA A 2 -70.02 -0.35 42.77
N THR A 3 -69.70 -0.82 41.58
CA THR A 3 -68.76 -1.92 41.38
C THR A 3 -67.43 -1.33 40.83
N ARG A 4 -66.41 -1.52 41.59
CA ARG A 4 -65.02 -1.13 41.23
C ARG A 4 -64.48 -2.11 40.20
N ARG A 5 -63.93 -1.58 39.07
CA ARG A 5 -63.08 -2.32 38.16
C ARG A 5 -61.62 -1.98 38.45
N GLU A 6 -60.85 -2.96 38.84
CA GLU A 6 -59.40 -2.87 38.97
C GLU A 6 -58.80 -3.01 37.55
N ILE A 7 -57.96 -2.06 37.19
CA ILE A 7 -57.20 -2.08 35.97
C ILE A 7 -55.78 -2.52 36.36
N ALA A 8 -55.41 -3.74 35.95
CA ALA A 8 -54.05 -4.25 36.09
C ALA A 8 -53.13 -3.60 35.01
N LEU A 9 -52.14 -2.83 35.49
CA LEU A 9 -51.05 -2.31 34.65
C LEU A 9 -50.01 -3.41 34.48
N GLY A 10 -49.96 -3.98 33.28
CA GLY A 10 -48.90 -4.87 32.83
C GLY A 10 -47.64 -4.06 32.47
N ALA A 11 -46.59 -4.26 33.24
CA ALA A 11 -45.27 -3.70 32.91
C ALA A 11 -44.64 -4.47 31.76
N LEU A 12 -44.53 -3.79 30.62
CA LEU A 12 -43.69 -4.28 29.51
C LEU A 12 -42.23 -3.84 29.81
N GLY A 13 -41.41 -4.74 30.30
CA GLY A 13 -40.00 -4.60 30.37
C GLY A 13 -39.37 -4.76 28.97
N LEU A 14 -39.00 -3.66 28.34
CA LEU A 14 -38.10 -3.69 27.17
C LEU A 14 -36.66 -3.92 27.65
N SER A 15 -36.16 -5.11 27.43
CA SER A 15 -34.74 -5.45 27.56
C SER A 15 -33.95 -4.90 26.38
N VAL A 16 -33.35 -3.70 26.55
CA VAL A 16 -32.35 -3.15 25.66
C VAL A 16 -30.96 -3.62 26.13
N LEU A 17 -30.60 -4.85 25.83
CA LEU A 17 -29.26 -5.39 26.05
C LEU A 17 -28.88 -6.22 24.80
N GLY A 18 -28.11 -5.64 23.89
CA GLY A 18 -27.59 -6.41 22.75
C GLY A 18 -26.80 -5.69 21.68
N ALA A 19 -26.79 -4.37 21.64
CA ALA A 19 -26.12 -3.65 20.55
C ALA A 19 -24.71 -3.09 20.87
N ALA A 20 -24.32 -3.02 22.13
CA ALA A 20 -23.02 -2.43 22.53
C ALA A 20 -21.83 -3.39 22.45
N GLY A 21 -22.08 -4.71 22.41
CA GLY A 21 -21.02 -5.72 22.43
C GLY A 21 -20.29 -5.93 21.10
N LEU A 22 -20.98 -5.78 20.00
CA LEU A 22 -20.41 -6.08 18.65
C LEU A 22 -19.62 -4.92 18.06
N ALA A 23 -19.92 -3.68 18.42
CA ALA A 23 -19.15 -2.51 17.99
C ALA A 23 -17.78 -2.43 18.69
N GLY A 24 -17.71 -2.84 19.96
CA GLY A 24 -16.46 -2.84 20.74
C GLY A 24 -15.42 -3.87 20.28
N LEU A 25 -15.86 -5.04 19.74
CA LEU A 25 -14.95 -6.04 19.19
C LEU A 25 -14.29 -5.55 17.87
N ARG A 26 -15.06 -4.92 16.99
CA ARG A 26 -14.54 -4.41 15.70
C ARG A 26 -13.54 -3.26 15.85
N TRP A 27 -13.59 -2.50 16.93
CA TRP A 27 -12.60 -1.46 17.23
C TRP A 27 -11.30 -2.02 17.81
N ARG A 28 -11.37 -3.12 18.58
CA ARG A 28 -10.18 -3.78 19.12
C ARG A 28 -9.37 -4.51 18.07
N ASP A 29 -10.02 -5.09 17.05
CA ASP A 29 -9.32 -5.77 15.96
C ASP A 29 -8.57 -4.79 15.04
N ARG A 30 -9.03 -3.54 14.92
CA ARG A 30 -8.29 -2.48 14.20
C ARG A 30 -7.11 -1.91 14.99
N ALA A 31 -7.13 -1.98 16.31
CA ALA A 31 -6.04 -1.47 17.15
C ALA A 31 -4.88 -2.47 17.28
N ASN A 32 -5.06 -3.73 16.86
CA ASN A 32 -4.06 -4.80 16.96
C ASN A 32 -3.40 -5.17 15.62
N ALA A 33 -3.63 -4.43 14.54
CA ALA A 33 -2.72 -4.45 13.40
C ALA A 33 -1.41 -3.83 13.92
N ALA A 34 -0.46 -4.67 14.32
CA ALA A 34 0.86 -4.21 14.75
C ALA A 34 1.40 -3.30 13.65
N ALA A 35 1.70 -2.05 14.00
CA ALA A 35 2.25 -1.10 13.05
C ALA A 35 3.48 -1.74 12.41
N GLU A 36 3.49 -1.84 11.09
CA GLU A 36 4.60 -2.47 10.37
C GLU A 36 5.90 -1.74 10.73
N THR A 37 6.89 -2.48 11.23
CA THR A 37 8.18 -1.91 11.59
C THR A 37 9.16 -2.09 10.43
N PHE A 38 9.86 -1.02 10.07
CA PHE A 38 10.85 -1.01 8.99
C PHE A 38 12.26 -0.87 9.55
N GLU A 39 13.24 -1.50 8.89
CA GLU A 39 14.65 -1.45 9.28
C GLU A 39 15.25 -0.04 9.15
N VAL A 40 14.79 0.74 8.16
CA VAL A 40 15.21 2.12 7.91
C VAL A 40 14.04 3.05 8.14
N THR A 41 14.15 3.86 9.18
CA THR A 41 13.16 4.87 9.56
C THR A 41 13.83 6.21 9.75
N HIS A 42 13.17 7.26 9.30
CA HIS A 42 13.59 8.66 9.48
C HIS A 42 12.36 9.51 9.77
N THR A 43 12.57 10.65 10.41
CA THR A 43 11.51 11.66 10.54
C THR A 43 11.14 12.25 9.17
N PRO A 44 9.96 12.85 9.00
CA PRO A 44 9.60 13.53 7.75
C PRO A 44 10.62 14.58 7.31
N GLU A 45 11.22 15.30 8.26
CA GLU A 45 12.23 16.33 8.00
C GLU A 45 13.56 15.73 7.50
N GLU A 46 13.95 14.58 8.04
CA GLU A 46 15.14 13.84 7.58
C GLU A 46 14.91 13.27 6.19
N TRP A 47 13.74 12.66 5.92
CA TRP A 47 13.39 12.18 4.59
C TRP A 47 13.42 13.29 3.54
N ARG A 48 12.91 14.50 3.85
CA ARG A 48 12.97 15.66 2.93
C ARG A 48 14.39 16.14 2.64
N LYS A 49 15.35 15.86 3.53
CA LYS A 49 16.78 16.16 3.28
C LYS A 49 17.47 15.10 2.43
N LEU A 50 17.00 13.85 2.49
CA LEU A 50 17.59 12.69 1.79
C LEU A 50 17.03 12.49 0.39
N LEU A 51 15.80 12.92 0.14
CA LEU A 51 15.03 12.70 -1.08
C LEU A 51 14.85 14.01 -1.84
N THR A 52 14.72 13.93 -3.17
CA THR A 52 14.16 15.06 -3.93
C THR A 52 12.69 15.28 -3.56
N PRO A 53 12.13 16.49 -3.83
CA PRO A 53 10.71 16.72 -3.57
C PRO A 53 9.80 15.67 -4.23
N GLU A 54 10.08 15.29 -5.48
CA GLU A 54 9.31 14.31 -6.24
C GLU A 54 9.44 12.91 -5.63
N GLN A 55 10.65 12.53 -5.20
CA GLN A 55 10.88 11.26 -4.51
C GLN A 55 10.15 11.22 -3.17
N TYR A 56 10.14 12.34 -2.44
CA TYR A 56 9.48 12.42 -1.15
C TYR A 56 7.96 12.21 -1.27
N VAL A 57 7.29 12.92 -2.16
CA VAL A 57 5.83 12.80 -2.32
C VAL A 57 5.43 11.41 -2.76
N VAL A 58 6.19 10.76 -3.65
CA VAL A 58 5.91 9.38 -4.08
C VAL A 58 6.20 8.39 -2.97
N LEU A 59 7.42 8.38 -2.41
CA LEU A 59 7.86 7.36 -1.45
C LEU A 59 7.19 7.50 -0.08
N ARG A 60 6.80 8.71 0.35
CA ARG A 60 6.36 8.99 1.72
C ARG A 60 4.91 9.47 1.83
N GLU A 61 4.35 10.05 0.75
CA GLU A 61 2.97 10.55 0.71
C GLU A 61 2.08 9.73 -0.24
N GLN A 62 2.61 8.62 -0.81
CA GLN A 62 1.90 7.68 -1.70
C GLN A 62 1.33 8.33 -2.97
N ASP A 63 2.03 9.35 -3.48
CA ASP A 63 1.68 9.98 -4.74
C ASP A 63 2.15 9.14 -5.94
N THR A 64 1.73 9.52 -7.13
CA THR A 64 2.08 8.85 -8.39
C THR A 64 2.74 9.85 -9.34
N GLU A 65 3.90 9.52 -9.90
CA GLU A 65 4.52 10.32 -10.95
C GLU A 65 3.66 10.33 -12.21
N ARG A 66 3.80 11.38 -13.04
CA ARG A 66 3.06 11.45 -14.30
C ARG A 66 3.51 10.34 -15.26
N PRO A 67 2.57 9.72 -16.00
CA PRO A 67 2.93 8.68 -16.96
C PRO A 67 3.88 9.22 -18.04
N PHE A 68 4.77 8.37 -18.54
CA PHE A 68 5.76 8.64 -19.60
C PHE A 68 6.83 9.70 -19.23
N THR A 69 6.98 10.09 -17.98
CA THR A 69 7.99 11.07 -17.57
C THR A 69 9.27 10.43 -17.03
N SER A 70 9.22 9.19 -16.59
CA SER A 70 10.40 8.52 -16.06
C SER A 70 11.42 8.17 -17.16
N LEU A 71 12.68 8.56 -16.96
CA LEU A 71 13.79 8.11 -17.81
C LEU A 71 14.01 6.60 -17.73
N LEU A 72 13.58 5.95 -16.63
CA LEU A 72 13.73 4.51 -16.43
C LEU A 72 12.74 3.68 -17.26
N ASN A 73 11.76 4.30 -17.94
CA ASN A 73 10.94 3.60 -18.92
C ASN A 73 11.80 2.98 -20.02
N ASN A 74 12.79 3.74 -20.50
CA ASN A 74 13.69 3.34 -21.58
C ASN A 74 15.03 2.78 -21.08
N GLU A 75 15.15 2.42 -19.79
CA GLU A 75 16.35 1.78 -19.26
C GLU A 75 16.32 0.28 -19.59
N HIS A 76 17.22 -0.17 -20.48
CA HIS A 76 17.32 -1.55 -20.97
C HIS A 76 18.68 -2.19 -20.67
N ARG A 77 19.60 -1.46 -20.04
CA ARG A 77 20.91 -2.03 -19.70
C ARG A 77 20.76 -3.11 -18.62
N LYS A 78 21.71 -4.03 -18.60
CA LYS A 78 21.80 -5.01 -17.52
C LYS A 78 22.15 -4.32 -16.20
N GLY A 79 21.41 -4.65 -15.13
CA GLY A 79 21.63 -4.06 -13.82
C GLY A 79 20.47 -4.29 -12.86
N THR A 80 20.42 -3.49 -11.81
CA THR A 80 19.45 -3.63 -10.73
C THR A 80 18.75 -2.30 -10.45
N PHE A 81 17.44 -2.34 -10.29
CA PHE A 81 16.63 -1.22 -9.82
C PHE A 81 16.55 -1.27 -8.30
N THR A 82 17.03 -0.24 -7.63
CA THR A 82 17.08 -0.14 -6.18
C THR A 82 16.11 0.92 -5.66
N CYS A 83 15.69 0.81 -4.40
CA CYS A 83 14.86 1.82 -3.75
C CYS A 83 15.58 3.17 -3.67
N ALA A 84 14.96 4.23 -4.14
CA ALA A 84 15.55 5.57 -4.08
C ALA A 84 15.75 6.06 -2.62
N GLY A 85 14.92 5.55 -1.68
CA GLY A 85 15.00 5.93 -0.28
C GLY A 85 16.11 5.21 0.51
N CYS A 86 16.26 3.88 0.34
CA CYS A 86 17.16 3.09 1.19
C CYS A 86 18.15 2.20 0.43
N CYS A 87 18.19 2.31 -0.90
CA CYS A 87 19.09 1.57 -1.78
C CYS A 87 18.94 0.03 -1.71
N LEU A 88 17.79 -0.50 -1.18
CA LEU A 88 17.51 -1.93 -1.26
C LEU A 88 17.34 -2.34 -2.72
N PRO A 89 18.04 -3.40 -3.22
CA PRO A 89 17.73 -4.01 -4.51
C PRO A 89 16.27 -4.49 -4.56
N LEU A 90 15.52 -4.04 -5.56
CA LEU A 90 14.08 -4.31 -5.67
C LEU A 90 13.72 -5.17 -6.88
N PHE A 91 14.27 -4.83 -8.05
CA PHE A 91 13.99 -5.53 -9.30
C PHE A 91 15.26 -5.71 -10.11
N ALA A 92 15.38 -6.86 -10.77
CA ALA A 92 16.45 -7.13 -11.73
C ALA A 92 16.03 -6.64 -13.12
N SER A 93 16.99 -6.19 -13.94
CA SER A 93 16.71 -5.73 -15.30
C SER A 93 16.08 -6.82 -16.18
N GLU A 94 16.35 -8.07 -15.88
CA GLU A 94 15.82 -9.23 -16.60
C GLU A 94 14.30 -9.40 -16.46
N THR A 95 13.73 -8.83 -15.37
CA THR A 95 12.28 -8.90 -15.14
C THR A 95 11.53 -7.69 -15.68
N LYS A 96 12.26 -6.68 -16.21
CA LYS A 96 11.66 -5.48 -16.77
C LYS A 96 11.06 -5.74 -18.15
N PHE A 97 9.89 -5.18 -18.41
CA PHE A 97 9.25 -5.20 -19.72
C PHE A 97 8.54 -3.86 -20.02
N ASP A 98 8.24 -3.63 -21.28
CA ASP A 98 7.44 -2.47 -21.70
C ASP A 98 5.95 -2.82 -21.66
N SER A 99 5.26 -2.25 -20.68
CA SER A 99 3.80 -2.44 -20.51
C SER A 99 2.96 -1.45 -21.33
N GLY A 100 3.56 -0.41 -21.90
CA GLY A 100 2.84 0.67 -22.58
C GLY A 100 2.07 1.60 -21.64
N THR A 101 2.11 1.38 -20.31
CA THR A 101 1.32 2.18 -19.33
C THR A 101 1.96 3.52 -18.99
N GLY A 102 3.24 3.71 -19.28
CA GLY A 102 3.98 4.93 -19.03
C GLY A 102 4.81 4.92 -17.74
N TRP A 103 4.88 3.80 -17.05
CA TRP A 103 5.72 3.57 -15.88
C TRP A 103 6.62 2.35 -16.05
N PRO A 104 7.81 2.31 -15.42
CA PRO A 104 8.64 1.11 -15.38
C PRO A 104 7.85 -0.08 -14.86
N SER A 105 7.85 -1.17 -15.61
CA SER A 105 7.07 -2.37 -15.30
C SER A 105 7.95 -3.61 -15.22
N PHE A 106 7.67 -4.47 -14.24
CA PHE A 106 8.41 -5.70 -13.98
C PHE A 106 7.44 -6.86 -13.77
N TYR A 107 7.80 -8.07 -14.21
CA TYR A 107 6.95 -9.25 -13.96
C TYR A 107 7.28 -9.95 -12.64
N ALA A 108 8.42 -9.67 -12.00
CA ALA A 108 8.79 -10.21 -10.70
C ALA A 108 9.76 -9.28 -9.95
N PRO A 109 9.63 -9.12 -8.62
CA PRO A 109 10.64 -8.48 -7.79
C PRO A 109 11.77 -9.45 -7.44
N ILE A 110 12.85 -8.94 -6.85
CA ILE A 110 13.84 -9.74 -6.13
C ILE A 110 13.16 -10.31 -4.87
N ASP A 111 13.43 -11.57 -4.56
CA ASP A 111 12.81 -12.28 -3.43
C ASP A 111 12.94 -11.50 -2.12
N GLY A 112 11.80 -11.31 -1.44
CA GLY A 112 11.72 -10.62 -0.16
C GLY A 112 12.07 -9.13 -0.21
N ALA A 113 12.16 -8.50 -1.39
CA ALA A 113 12.54 -7.09 -1.52
C ALA A 113 11.37 -6.12 -1.31
N ILE A 114 10.16 -6.59 -1.56
CA ILE A 114 8.94 -5.78 -1.44
C ILE A 114 7.95 -6.40 -0.45
N LYS A 115 6.95 -5.63 -0.07
CA LYS A 115 5.71 -6.06 0.57
C LYS A 115 4.52 -5.41 -0.10
N THR A 116 3.34 -5.94 0.14
CA THR A 116 2.09 -5.42 -0.43
C THR A 116 1.05 -5.14 0.64
N ASN A 117 0.19 -4.14 0.39
CA ASN A 117 -0.97 -3.80 1.21
C ASN A 117 -2.17 -3.54 0.30
N THR A 118 -3.38 -3.80 0.80
CA THR A 118 -4.58 -3.42 0.08
C THR A 118 -4.78 -1.91 0.14
N ASP A 119 -4.88 -1.26 -1.03
CA ASP A 119 -5.15 0.16 -1.20
C ASP A 119 -6.61 0.36 -1.64
N TYR A 120 -7.36 1.17 -0.87
CA TYR A 120 -8.77 1.50 -1.11
C TYR A 120 -8.96 2.95 -1.60
N THR A 121 -7.90 3.64 -2.00
CA THR A 121 -8.00 5.04 -2.45
C THR A 121 -8.72 5.15 -3.81
N PHE A 122 -9.27 6.31 -4.09
CA PHE A 122 -10.01 6.64 -5.32
C PHE A 122 -11.20 5.72 -5.63
N GLY A 123 -11.77 5.02 -4.62
CA GLY A 123 -12.91 4.12 -4.80
C GLY A 123 -12.58 2.82 -5.54
N MET A 124 -11.31 2.48 -5.67
CA MET A 124 -10.81 1.23 -6.26
C MET A 124 -10.18 0.35 -5.18
N VAL A 125 -10.18 -0.96 -5.42
CA VAL A 125 -9.38 -1.90 -4.61
C VAL A 125 -8.17 -2.28 -5.44
N ARG A 126 -6.97 -1.90 -4.97
CA ARG A 126 -5.70 -2.18 -5.62
C ARG A 126 -4.74 -2.81 -4.61
N GLU A 127 -3.68 -3.42 -5.10
CA GLU A 127 -2.61 -3.94 -4.25
C GLU A 127 -1.39 -3.02 -4.37
N GLU A 128 -1.15 -2.23 -3.32
CA GLU A 128 0.03 -1.37 -3.19
C GLU A 128 1.29 -2.21 -3.04
N VAL A 129 2.37 -1.75 -3.66
CA VAL A 129 3.72 -2.29 -3.51
C VAL A 129 4.60 -1.28 -2.80
N HIS A 130 5.26 -1.69 -1.72
CA HIS A 130 6.21 -0.85 -0.99
C HIS A 130 7.52 -1.57 -0.66
N CYS A 131 8.56 -0.80 -0.43
CA CYS A 131 9.88 -1.30 -0.09
C CYS A 131 9.87 -2.00 1.28
N ARG A 132 10.28 -3.27 1.36
CA ARG A 132 10.33 -4.02 2.63
C ARG A 132 11.19 -3.34 3.70
N ARG A 133 12.29 -2.67 3.31
CA ARG A 133 13.28 -2.11 4.24
C ARG A 133 12.85 -0.79 4.86
N CYS A 134 12.24 0.11 4.07
CA CYS A 134 11.93 1.47 4.54
C CYS A 134 10.45 1.84 4.45
N GLY A 135 9.58 0.94 3.95
CA GLY A 135 8.15 1.21 3.77
C GLY A 135 7.84 2.27 2.72
N GLY A 136 8.80 2.64 1.88
CA GLY A 136 8.57 3.63 0.81
C GLY A 136 7.62 3.08 -0.24
N HIS A 137 6.55 3.85 -0.56
CA HIS A 137 5.62 3.51 -1.63
C HIS A 137 6.36 3.40 -2.96
N LEU A 138 6.12 2.35 -3.71
CA LEU A 138 6.76 2.11 -5.01
C LEU A 138 5.76 2.19 -6.17
N GLY A 139 4.55 1.72 -5.98
CA GLY A 139 3.52 1.61 -7.00
C GLY A 139 2.49 0.55 -6.65
N HIS A 140 1.99 -0.16 -7.66
CA HIS A 140 0.96 -1.19 -7.50
C HIS A 140 1.29 -2.43 -8.34
N VAL A 141 0.74 -3.57 -7.93
CA VAL A 141 0.79 -4.81 -8.72
C VAL A 141 -0.59 -5.15 -9.27
N PHE A 142 -0.59 -5.68 -10.50
CA PHE A 142 -1.76 -6.06 -11.28
C PHE A 142 -1.57 -7.48 -11.83
N ASP A 143 -2.66 -8.14 -12.18
CA ASP A 143 -2.72 -9.52 -12.72
C ASP A 143 -2.80 -9.55 -14.27
N ASP A 144 -2.31 -8.50 -14.92
CA ASP A 144 -2.29 -8.31 -16.37
C ASP A 144 -0.87 -8.31 -16.96
N GLY A 145 0.06 -8.95 -16.27
CA GLY A 145 1.46 -9.06 -16.71
C GLY A 145 1.74 -10.25 -17.62
N PRO A 146 2.98 -10.34 -18.14
CA PRO A 146 3.41 -11.45 -18.99
C PRO A 146 3.77 -12.72 -18.18
N GLU A 147 3.90 -13.84 -18.87
CA GLU A 147 4.56 -15.01 -18.34
C GLU A 147 6.00 -14.68 -17.87
N PRO A 148 6.55 -15.35 -16.83
CA PRO A 148 6.04 -16.57 -16.20
C PRO A 148 5.07 -16.31 -15.01
N THR A 149 4.86 -15.07 -14.57
CA THR A 149 4.09 -14.80 -13.34
C THR A 149 2.66 -14.37 -13.61
N GLY A 150 2.36 -13.80 -14.76
CA GLY A 150 1.10 -13.13 -15.04
C GLY A 150 0.94 -11.80 -14.30
N LEU A 151 1.97 -11.36 -13.53
CA LEU A 151 1.92 -10.15 -12.72
C LEU A 151 2.65 -8.98 -13.40
N ARG A 152 2.13 -7.79 -13.20
CA ARG A 152 2.75 -6.53 -13.60
C ARG A 152 2.92 -5.62 -12.38
N TYR A 153 4.16 -5.48 -11.94
CA TYR A 153 4.57 -4.49 -10.94
C TYR A 153 4.78 -3.15 -11.67
N CYS A 154 3.79 -2.27 -11.57
CA CYS A 154 3.80 -0.92 -12.15
C CYS A 154 4.40 0.05 -11.14
N ILE A 155 5.64 0.47 -11.37
CA ILE A 155 6.46 1.13 -10.36
C ILE A 155 6.78 2.56 -10.78
N ASN A 156 6.64 3.51 -9.87
CA ASN A 156 7.06 4.90 -10.07
C ASN A 156 8.57 4.95 -10.28
N GLY A 157 9.03 5.48 -11.41
CA GLY A 157 10.45 5.54 -11.71
C GLY A 157 11.22 6.46 -10.76
N VAL A 158 10.61 7.53 -10.24
CA VAL A 158 11.21 8.40 -9.23
C VAL A 158 11.48 7.68 -7.90
N ALA A 159 10.74 6.59 -7.62
CA ALA A 159 10.96 5.74 -6.45
C ALA A 159 12.17 4.79 -6.62
N LEU A 160 12.77 4.75 -7.79
CA LEU A 160 13.85 3.84 -8.16
C LEU A 160 15.15 4.58 -8.49
N LYS A 161 16.27 3.88 -8.32
CA LYS A 161 17.58 4.20 -8.91
C LYS A 161 18.05 2.99 -9.69
N PHE A 162 18.65 3.21 -10.87
CA PHE A 162 19.26 2.14 -11.64
C PHE A 162 20.75 2.05 -11.32
N VAL A 163 21.21 0.83 -11.04
CA VAL A 163 22.62 0.49 -10.83
C VAL A 163 23.03 -0.49 -11.93
N PRO A 164 23.88 -0.10 -12.88
CA PRO A 164 24.36 -0.99 -13.93
C PRO A 164 25.21 -2.13 -13.33
N ALA A 165 25.19 -3.30 -14.01
CA ALA A 165 25.99 -4.47 -13.64
C ALA A 165 27.48 -4.27 -13.95
#